data_ddfd56d435b06a7206a96d4d4583b48b
#
_entry.id   ddfd56d435b06a7206a96d4d4583b48b
#
_cell.length_a   1.000
_cell.length_b   1.000
_cell.length_c   1.000
_cell.angle_alpha   90.00
_cell.angle_beta   90.00
_cell.angle_gamma   90.00
#
_symmetry.space_group_name_H-M   'P 1'
#
loop_
_entity.id
_entity.type
_entity.pdbx_description
1 polymer ?
#
loop_
_entity_poly.entity_id
_entity_poly.type
_entity_poly.pdbx_seq_one_letter_code
_entity_poly.pdbx_strand_id
1 'polypeptide(L)'
;ESPAFDDLPPIQPNVLLLAKGSGTSTGLKSSRVAELPRILDRVIRQTGMDHPEFSPELCEDNHSLASLAHGLGQFPAVIGNGIEPLGDYHGTIDRIIGDIDAARHHVSVEFYIFKNDGVGKRLMAALERASGRGVTCRVLLDALGSYGAVASIKRRLESAGIEGHDI
;
A
#
# COMPACT_ATOMS: atom_id res chain seq x y z
N GLU A 1 9.40 7.76 32.48
CA GLU A 1 10.07 6.68 31.69
C GLU A 1 9.16 6.39 30.51
N SER A 2 9.59 6.79 29.31
CA SER A 2 8.89 6.43 28.09
C SER A 2 9.02 4.92 27.88
N PRO A 3 7.97 4.22 27.43
CA PRO A 3 8.09 2.81 27.08
C PRO A 3 9.17 2.65 25.99
N ALA A 4 10.04 1.68 26.19
CA ALA A 4 11.06 1.40 25.18
C ALA A 4 10.40 1.01 23.87
N PHE A 5 11.01 1.41 22.75
CA PHE A 5 10.53 1.15 21.38
C PHE A 5 10.26 -0.33 21.10
N ASP A 6 10.85 -1.22 21.90
CA ASP A 6 10.74 -2.68 21.81
C ASP A 6 9.44 -3.23 22.40
N ASP A 7 8.68 -2.43 23.19
CA ASP A 7 7.41 -2.85 23.83
C ASP A 7 6.16 -2.52 23.00
N LEU A 8 6.32 -1.84 21.89
CA LEU A 8 5.22 -1.58 20.96
C LEU A 8 4.94 -2.85 20.15
N PRO A 9 3.66 -3.24 19.98
CA PRO A 9 3.34 -4.34 19.10
C PRO A 9 3.88 -4.00 17.71
N PRO A 10 4.53 -4.94 17.02
CA PRO A 10 5.11 -4.67 15.72
C PRO A 10 4.00 -4.11 14.82
N ILE A 11 4.15 -2.84 14.41
CA ILE A 11 3.34 -2.27 13.34
C ILE A 11 3.61 -3.17 12.15
N GLN A 12 2.61 -3.98 11.81
CA GLN A 12 2.70 -4.86 10.63
C GLN A 12 3.01 -3.92 9.45
N PRO A 13 4.08 -4.15 8.69
CA PRO A 13 4.41 -3.27 7.58
C PRO A 13 3.28 -3.34 6.55
N ASN A 14 2.36 -2.41 6.65
CA ASN A 14 1.40 -2.14 5.59
C ASN A 14 2.17 -1.36 4.53
N VAL A 15 2.70 -2.04 3.55
CA VAL A 15 3.25 -1.39 2.37
C VAL A 15 2.08 -0.84 1.58
N LEU A 16 1.65 0.37 1.90
CA LEU A 16 0.70 1.13 1.10
C LEU A 16 1.50 1.91 0.05
N LEU A 17 1.71 1.31 -1.10
CA LEU A 17 2.25 1.98 -2.28
C LEU A 17 1.11 2.78 -2.94
N LEU A 18 0.91 4.02 -2.49
CA LEU A 18 0.03 4.97 -3.17
C LEU A 18 0.80 5.64 -4.33
N ALA A 19 0.81 5.01 -5.49
CA ALA A 19 1.13 5.71 -6.72
C ALA A 19 -0.11 6.49 -7.18
N LYS A 20 -0.21 7.77 -6.80
CA LYS A 20 -1.28 8.66 -7.26
C LYS A 20 -1.01 9.07 -8.70
N GLY A 21 -1.53 8.28 -9.65
CA GLY A 21 -1.68 8.70 -11.04
C GLY A 21 -2.79 9.76 -11.13
N SER A 22 -2.53 10.88 -11.81
CA SER A 22 -3.54 11.89 -12.16
C SER A 22 -4.46 11.35 -13.25
N GLY A 23 -5.34 10.42 -12.89
CA GLY A 23 -6.40 9.95 -13.76
C GLY A 23 -7.74 10.55 -13.31
N THR A 24 -8.46 11.11 -14.23
CA THR A 24 -9.84 11.55 -14.05
C THR A 24 -10.67 10.40 -13.48
N SER A 25 -11.05 10.52 -12.20
CA SER A 25 -11.87 9.52 -11.51
C SER A 25 -13.29 9.53 -12.09
N THR A 26 -13.52 8.74 -13.11
CA THR A 26 -14.86 8.39 -13.54
C THR A 26 -15.28 7.13 -12.83
N GLY A 27 -15.98 7.24 -11.69
CA GLY A 27 -16.72 6.11 -11.19
C GLY A 27 -16.77 5.81 -9.71
N LEU A 28 -16.09 6.52 -8.83
CA LEU A 28 -16.40 6.41 -7.40
C LEU A 28 -17.78 7.02 -7.17
N LYS A 29 -18.78 6.17 -6.89
CA LYS A 29 -20.12 6.64 -6.52
C LYS A 29 -19.98 7.69 -5.41
N SER A 30 -20.58 8.84 -5.56
CA SER A 30 -20.55 10.00 -4.64
C SER A 30 -20.75 9.60 -3.16
N SER A 31 -21.49 8.53 -2.89
CA SER A 31 -21.70 7.98 -1.55
C SER A 31 -20.43 7.46 -0.87
N ARG A 32 -19.50 6.87 -1.61
CA ARG A 32 -18.24 6.33 -1.03
C ARG A 32 -17.24 7.44 -0.71
N VAL A 33 -17.22 8.50 -1.51
CA VAL A 33 -16.38 9.69 -1.23
C VAL A 33 -16.83 10.38 0.05
N ALA A 34 -18.15 10.45 0.29
CA ALA A 34 -18.70 11.04 1.52
C ALA A 34 -18.40 10.23 2.79
N GLU A 35 -18.12 8.92 2.67
CA GLU A 35 -17.76 8.05 3.79
C GLU A 35 -16.26 8.07 4.10
N LEU A 36 -15.42 8.51 3.15
CA LEU A 36 -13.97 8.48 3.28
C LEU A 36 -13.44 9.16 4.55
N PRO A 37 -13.89 10.38 4.94
CA PRO A 37 -13.42 11.00 6.18
C PRO A 37 -13.70 10.17 7.44
N ARG A 38 -14.84 9.49 7.50
CA ARG A 38 -15.19 8.61 8.63
C ARG A 38 -14.33 7.36 8.68
N ILE A 39 -13.98 6.82 7.52
CA ILE A 39 -13.09 5.66 7.41
C ILE A 39 -11.69 6.06 7.87
N LEU A 40 -11.17 7.19 7.38
CA LEU A 40 -9.86 7.71 7.75
C LEU A 40 -9.76 8.02 9.25
N ASP A 41 -10.75 8.71 9.82
CA ASP A 41 -10.82 8.98 11.27
C ASP A 41 -10.80 7.69 12.09
N ARG A 42 -11.52 6.66 11.65
CA ARG A 42 -11.48 5.34 12.29
C ARG A 42 -10.09 4.70 12.21
N VAL A 43 -9.45 4.74 11.04
CA VAL A 43 -8.10 4.19 10.85
C VAL A 43 -7.10 4.90 11.75
N ILE A 44 -7.12 6.24 11.79
CA ILE A 44 -6.23 7.05 12.62
C ILE A 44 -6.37 6.66 14.10
N ARG A 45 -7.61 6.56 14.61
CA ARG A 45 -7.86 6.16 15.99
C ARG A 45 -7.47 4.72 16.28
N GLN A 46 -7.72 3.79 15.36
CA GLN A 46 -7.37 2.38 15.56
C GLN A 46 -5.86 2.13 15.51
N THR A 47 -5.12 2.95 14.77
CA THR A 47 -3.66 2.86 14.66
C THR A 47 -2.95 3.73 15.70
N GLY A 48 -3.68 4.62 16.40
CA GLY A 48 -3.10 5.55 17.35
C GLY A 48 -2.23 6.64 16.71
N MET A 49 -2.34 6.86 15.41
CA MET A 49 -1.53 7.87 14.69
C MET A 49 -1.74 9.30 15.22
N ASP A 50 -2.85 9.58 15.88
CA ASP A 50 -3.18 10.86 16.51
C ASP A 50 -2.62 11.00 17.94
N HIS A 51 -1.93 9.99 18.44
CA HIS A 51 -1.34 10.05 19.78
C HIS A 51 -0.18 11.05 19.82
N PRO A 52 -0.09 11.93 20.83
CA PRO A 52 0.94 12.98 20.90
C PRO A 52 2.38 12.47 20.78
N GLU A 53 2.66 11.25 21.26
CA GLU A 53 4.00 10.65 21.19
C GLU A 53 4.49 10.37 19.76
N PHE A 54 3.57 10.27 18.79
CA PHE A 54 3.91 10.09 17.39
C PHE A 54 3.98 11.41 16.60
N SER A 55 3.69 12.55 17.24
CA SER A 55 3.75 13.85 16.59
C SER A 55 5.20 14.28 16.37
N PRO A 56 5.59 14.67 15.14
CA PRO A 56 6.94 15.16 14.88
C PRO A 56 7.17 16.56 15.45
N GLU A 57 8.35 16.80 15.99
CA GLU A 57 8.86 18.15 16.19
C GLU A 57 9.36 18.69 14.83
N LEU A 58 8.62 19.63 14.26
CA LEU A 58 8.93 20.20 12.96
C LEU A 58 9.52 21.62 13.13
N CYS A 59 10.48 22.00 12.27
CA CYS A 59 10.86 23.39 12.13
C CYS A 59 9.74 24.19 11.44
N GLU A 60 9.75 25.53 11.60
CA GLU A 60 8.69 26.41 11.11
C GLU A 60 8.37 26.20 9.62
N ASP A 61 9.39 26.05 8.78
CA ASP A 61 9.24 25.84 7.34
C ASP A 61 8.45 24.56 7.01
N ASN A 62 8.66 23.51 7.80
CA ASN A 62 8.01 22.22 7.59
C ASN A 62 6.60 22.15 8.17
N HIS A 63 6.22 23.03 9.12
CA HIS A 63 4.86 23.09 9.65
C HIS A 63 3.82 23.37 8.58
N SER A 64 4.08 24.35 7.71
CA SER A 64 3.17 24.69 6.62
C SER A 64 2.98 23.54 5.64
N LEU A 65 4.08 22.85 5.30
CA LEU A 65 4.04 21.68 4.42
C LEU A 65 3.29 20.51 5.06
N ALA A 66 3.56 20.21 6.32
CA ALA A 66 2.87 19.16 7.06
C ALA A 66 1.36 19.43 7.21
N SER A 67 0.99 20.70 7.48
CA SER A 67 -0.41 21.12 7.55
C SER A 67 -1.12 20.99 6.21
N LEU A 68 -0.45 21.36 5.11
CA LEU A 68 -0.98 21.18 3.77
C LEU A 68 -1.15 19.68 3.44
N ALA A 69 -0.15 18.87 3.74
CA ALA A 69 -0.20 17.42 3.51
C ALA A 69 -1.33 16.77 4.32
N HIS A 70 -1.51 17.18 5.59
CA HIS A 70 -2.61 16.72 6.42
C HIS A 70 -3.98 17.17 5.86
N GLY A 71 -4.11 18.42 5.44
CA GLY A 71 -5.35 18.95 4.86
C GLY A 71 -5.76 18.25 3.57
N LEU A 72 -4.80 17.83 2.74
CA LEU A 72 -5.05 17.11 1.49
C LEU A 72 -5.22 15.61 1.69
N GLY A 73 -4.40 15.00 2.55
CA GLY A 73 -4.35 13.55 2.75
C GLY A 73 -5.17 13.06 3.93
N GLN A 74 -5.59 13.96 4.83
CA GLN A 74 -6.32 13.70 6.08
C GLN A 74 -5.57 12.78 7.07
N PHE A 75 -4.32 12.44 6.81
CA PHE A 75 -3.46 11.73 7.75
C PHE A 75 -2.50 12.70 8.45
N PRO A 76 -2.28 12.56 9.77
CA PRO A 76 -1.28 13.36 10.47
C PRO A 76 0.13 12.96 10.02
N ALA A 77 1.08 13.90 10.12
CA ALA A 77 2.49 13.56 10.06
C ALA A 77 2.87 12.82 11.35
N VAL A 78 3.59 11.70 11.22
CA VAL A 78 4.01 10.88 12.36
C VAL A 78 5.50 10.57 12.30
N ILE A 79 6.12 10.41 13.47
CA ILE A 79 7.51 9.96 13.60
C ILE A 79 7.60 8.43 13.58
N GLY A 80 8.81 7.89 13.67
CA GLY A 80 9.06 6.45 13.72
C GLY A 80 9.11 5.78 12.34
N ASN A 81 9.16 6.57 11.25
CA ASN A 81 9.29 6.03 9.90
C ASN A 81 10.74 5.72 9.56
N GLY A 82 10.99 4.55 9.00
CA GLY A 82 12.25 4.17 8.38
C GLY A 82 12.18 4.31 6.86
N ILE A 83 13.23 4.83 6.24
CA ILE A 83 13.34 4.95 4.80
C ILE A 83 14.60 4.22 4.33
N GLU A 84 14.44 3.25 3.45
CA GLU A 84 15.52 2.55 2.77
C GLU A 84 15.42 2.80 1.27
N PRO A 85 16.28 3.62 0.65
CA PRO A 85 16.26 3.85 -0.79
C PRO A 85 16.73 2.60 -1.52
N LEU A 86 15.95 2.09 -2.45
CA LEU A 86 16.31 0.97 -3.31
C LEU A 86 16.74 1.52 -4.67
N GLY A 87 18.06 1.63 -4.89
CA GLY A 87 18.64 2.27 -6.08
C GLY A 87 18.82 1.34 -7.28
N ASP A 88 18.72 0.03 -7.08
CA ASP A 88 18.85 -0.97 -8.15
C ASP A 88 17.49 -1.55 -8.53
N TYR A 89 17.17 -1.51 -9.83
CA TYR A 89 15.88 -2.01 -10.33
C TYR A 89 15.67 -3.51 -10.05
N HIS A 90 16.66 -4.33 -10.33
CA HIS A 90 16.53 -5.78 -10.12
C HIS A 90 16.46 -6.13 -8.63
N GLY A 91 17.31 -5.50 -7.80
CA GLY A 91 17.27 -5.64 -6.36
C GLY A 91 15.95 -5.17 -5.75
N THR A 92 15.34 -4.11 -6.29
CA THR A 92 14.01 -3.67 -5.87
C THR A 92 12.95 -4.74 -6.11
N ILE A 93 12.94 -5.36 -7.30
CA ILE A 93 11.99 -6.44 -7.61
C ILE A 93 12.25 -7.68 -6.74
N ASP A 94 13.50 -8.03 -6.51
CA ASP A 94 13.87 -9.14 -5.63
C ASP A 94 13.45 -8.89 -4.18
N ARG A 95 13.58 -7.65 -3.70
CA ARG A 95 13.12 -7.25 -2.37
C ARG A 95 11.59 -7.36 -2.26
N ILE A 96 10.82 -6.83 -3.22
CA ILE A 96 9.35 -6.96 -3.24
C ILE A 96 8.92 -8.42 -3.22
N ILE A 97 9.57 -9.27 -4.02
CA ILE A 97 9.29 -10.71 -4.04
C ILE A 97 9.60 -11.34 -2.69
N GLY A 98 10.74 -10.98 -2.08
CA GLY A 98 11.11 -11.45 -0.75
C GLY A 98 10.11 -11.06 0.34
N ASP A 99 9.61 -9.82 0.30
CA ASP A 99 8.61 -9.34 1.24
C ASP A 99 7.25 -10.07 1.06
N ILE A 100 6.84 -10.35 -0.19
CA ILE A 100 5.67 -11.19 -0.49
C ILE A 100 5.86 -12.61 0.03
N ASP A 101 7.03 -13.19 -0.17
CA ASP A 101 7.34 -14.55 0.29
C ASP A 101 7.43 -14.64 1.83
N ALA A 102 7.81 -13.55 2.51
CA ALA A 102 7.85 -13.46 3.96
C ALA A 102 6.49 -13.14 4.61
N ALA A 103 5.51 -12.67 3.83
CA ALA A 103 4.20 -12.27 4.34
C ALA A 103 3.47 -13.44 5.01
N ARG A 104 2.79 -13.16 6.14
CA ARG A 104 2.08 -14.16 6.96
C ARG A 104 0.58 -13.98 7.02
N HIS A 105 0.07 -12.75 6.82
CA HIS A 105 -1.33 -12.43 7.01
C HIS A 105 -1.99 -11.95 5.72
N HIS A 106 -1.46 -10.90 5.13
CA HIS A 106 -2.01 -10.32 3.90
C HIS A 106 -0.93 -9.68 3.04
N VAL A 107 -1.20 -9.60 1.75
CA VAL A 107 -0.44 -8.86 0.75
C VAL A 107 -1.43 -8.04 -0.06
N SER A 108 -1.24 -6.73 -0.11
CA SER A 108 -2.00 -5.83 -0.97
C SER A 108 -1.04 -5.13 -1.90
N VAL A 109 -1.24 -5.27 -3.19
CA VAL A 109 -0.40 -4.64 -4.22
C VAL A 109 -1.25 -3.83 -5.18
N GLU A 110 -0.72 -2.68 -5.58
CA GLU A 110 -1.33 -1.80 -6.58
C GLU A 110 -0.28 -1.47 -7.64
N PHE A 111 -0.62 -1.69 -8.90
CA PHE A 111 0.25 -1.38 -10.03
C PHE A 111 -0.48 -0.54 -11.07
N TYR A 112 0.13 0.59 -11.44
CA TYR A 112 -0.29 1.36 -12.60
C TYR A 112 -0.04 0.58 -13.90
N ILE A 113 1.16 0.00 -14.04
CA ILE A 113 1.51 -0.83 -15.20
C ILE A 113 1.90 -2.22 -14.70
N PHE A 114 1.12 -3.23 -15.07
CA PHE A 114 1.47 -4.62 -14.86
C PHE A 114 1.48 -5.36 -16.20
N LYS A 115 2.61 -5.95 -16.56
CA LYS A 115 2.78 -6.67 -17.82
C LYS A 115 3.01 -8.16 -17.56
N ASN A 116 2.59 -8.99 -18.51
CA ASN A 116 2.85 -10.43 -18.48
C ASN A 116 4.25 -10.75 -19.05
N ASP A 117 5.28 -10.02 -18.59
CA ASP A 117 6.68 -10.20 -18.92
C ASP A 117 7.44 -11.01 -17.85
N GLY A 118 8.77 -10.99 -17.91
CA GLY A 118 9.61 -11.71 -16.96
C GLY A 118 9.40 -11.28 -15.51
N VAL A 119 9.27 -9.97 -15.26
CA VAL A 119 9.05 -9.40 -13.91
C VAL A 119 7.65 -9.70 -13.41
N GLY A 120 6.63 -9.45 -14.26
CA GLY A 120 5.26 -9.74 -13.89
C GLY A 120 5.00 -11.22 -13.60
N LYS A 121 5.64 -12.12 -14.36
CA LYS A 121 5.57 -13.57 -14.08
C LYS A 121 6.19 -13.93 -12.73
N ARG A 122 7.30 -13.30 -12.34
CA ARG A 122 7.95 -13.53 -11.05
C ARG A 122 7.10 -13.03 -9.89
N LEU A 123 6.52 -11.83 -10.01
CA LEU A 123 5.60 -11.27 -9.02
C LEU A 123 4.33 -12.12 -8.87
N MET A 124 3.74 -12.54 -9.98
CA MET A 124 2.59 -13.46 -9.95
C MET A 124 2.92 -14.77 -9.25
N ALA A 125 4.06 -15.37 -9.53
CA ALA A 125 4.48 -16.60 -8.87
C ALA A 125 4.69 -16.42 -7.35
N ALA A 126 5.17 -15.24 -6.90
CA ALA A 126 5.29 -14.91 -5.49
C ALA A 126 3.91 -14.79 -4.82
N LEU A 127 2.97 -14.09 -5.47
CA LEU A 127 1.59 -13.98 -4.99
C LEU A 127 0.87 -15.34 -4.91
N GLU A 128 1.07 -16.20 -5.91
CA GLU A 128 0.55 -17.57 -5.91
C GLU A 128 1.11 -18.40 -4.74
N ARG A 129 2.41 -18.29 -4.46
CA ARG A 129 3.02 -18.95 -3.29
C ARG A 129 2.46 -18.40 -1.98
N ALA A 130 2.26 -17.08 -1.87
CA ALA A 130 1.68 -16.46 -0.69
C ALA A 130 0.25 -16.92 -0.46
N SER A 131 -0.59 -16.92 -1.51
CA SER A 131 -1.96 -17.44 -1.46
C SER A 131 -1.98 -18.92 -1.08
N GLY A 132 -1.09 -19.74 -1.65
CA GLY A 132 -0.97 -21.15 -1.30
C GLY A 132 -0.57 -21.42 0.16
N ARG A 133 0.03 -20.44 0.85
CA ARG A 133 0.31 -20.49 2.30
C ARG A 133 -0.87 -20.00 3.14
N GLY A 134 -1.98 -19.59 2.54
CA GLY A 134 -3.15 -19.04 3.23
C GLY A 134 -3.06 -17.53 3.50
N VAL A 135 -2.11 -16.82 2.89
CA VAL A 135 -2.00 -15.37 2.96
C VAL A 135 -3.09 -14.73 2.08
N THR A 136 -3.86 -13.81 2.64
CA THR A 136 -4.87 -13.07 1.88
C THR A 136 -4.18 -12.10 0.91
N CYS A 137 -4.29 -12.36 -0.39
CA CYS A 137 -3.68 -11.52 -1.42
C CYS A 137 -4.75 -10.71 -2.16
N ARG A 138 -4.49 -9.40 -2.33
CA ARG A 138 -5.32 -8.48 -3.12
C ARG A 138 -4.45 -7.73 -4.11
N VAL A 139 -4.92 -7.67 -5.35
CA VAL A 139 -4.20 -7.01 -6.45
C VAL A 139 -5.11 -5.99 -7.12
N LEU A 140 -4.66 -4.75 -7.16
CA LEU A 140 -5.33 -3.66 -7.86
C LEU A 140 -4.50 -3.29 -9.10
N LEU A 141 -5.13 -3.27 -10.26
CA LEU A 141 -4.50 -2.97 -11.54
C LEU A 141 -5.18 -1.77 -12.19
N ASP A 142 -4.39 -0.84 -12.71
CA ASP A 142 -4.93 0.18 -13.61
C ASP A 142 -5.22 -0.45 -14.97
N ALA A 143 -6.48 -0.35 -15.43
CA ALA A 143 -6.94 -0.99 -16.66
C ALA A 143 -6.30 -0.37 -17.91
N LEU A 144 -6.00 0.93 -17.88
CA LEU A 144 -5.37 1.64 -18.98
C LEU A 144 -3.87 1.34 -19.05
N GLY A 145 -3.19 1.45 -17.91
CA GLY A 145 -1.74 1.20 -17.82
C GLY A 145 -1.36 -0.27 -18.07
N SER A 146 -2.25 -1.20 -17.71
CA SER A 146 -2.08 -2.63 -17.90
C SER A 146 -2.83 -3.19 -19.12
N TYR A 147 -3.22 -2.31 -20.05
CA TYR A 147 -3.98 -2.69 -21.24
C TYR A 147 -3.36 -3.88 -22.01
N GLY A 148 -4.22 -4.81 -22.41
CA GLY A 148 -3.80 -6.05 -23.10
C GLY A 148 -3.34 -7.19 -22.17
N ALA A 149 -3.00 -6.91 -20.91
CA ALA A 149 -2.58 -7.93 -19.95
C ALA A 149 -3.66 -8.23 -18.88
N VAL A 150 -4.55 -7.28 -18.58
CA VAL A 150 -5.54 -7.35 -17.48
C VAL A 150 -6.32 -8.65 -17.47
N ALA A 151 -6.95 -9.03 -18.60
CA ALA A 151 -7.79 -10.23 -18.66
C ALA A 151 -7.02 -11.55 -18.40
N SER A 152 -5.76 -11.63 -18.83
CA SER A 152 -4.93 -12.81 -18.59
C SER A 152 -4.45 -12.86 -17.14
N ILE A 153 -4.12 -11.71 -16.57
CA ILE A 153 -3.69 -11.58 -15.18
C ILE A 153 -4.86 -11.89 -14.24
N LYS A 154 -6.04 -11.32 -14.47
CA LYS A 154 -7.23 -11.58 -13.64
C LYS A 154 -7.58 -13.07 -13.61
N ARG A 155 -7.62 -13.76 -14.76
CA ARG A 155 -7.86 -15.21 -14.79
C ARG A 155 -6.83 -15.99 -13.97
N ARG A 156 -5.57 -15.57 -14.00
CA ARG A 156 -4.51 -16.22 -13.23
C ARG A 156 -4.66 -15.95 -11.73
N LEU A 157 -5.00 -14.72 -11.34
CA LEU A 157 -5.31 -14.36 -9.95
C LEU A 157 -6.48 -15.18 -9.42
N GLU A 158 -7.59 -15.24 -10.16
CA GLU A 158 -8.78 -16.00 -9.81
C GLU A 158 -8.47 -17.50 -9.61
N SER A 159 -7.70 -18.09 -10.54
CA SER A 159 -7.29 -19.49 -10.43
C SER A 159 -6.40 -19.79 -9.22
N ALA A 160 -5.70 -18.79 -8.70
CA ALA A 160 -4.87 -18.88 -7.50
C ALA A 160 -5.63 -18.46 -6.21
N GLY A 161 -6.93 -18.17 -6.28
CA GLY A 161 -7.71 -17.68 -5.14
C GLY A 161 -7.31 -16.28 -4.67
N ILE A 162 -6.76 -15.47 -5.56
CA ILE A 162 -6.31 -14.09 -5.28
C ILE A 162 -7.38 -13.11 -5.75
N GLU A 163 -7.75 -12.17 -4.89
CA GLU A 163 -8.71 -11.13 -5.19
C GLU A 163 -8.07 -10.06 -6.10
N GLY A 164 -8.55 -9.96 -7.35
CA GLY A 164 -8.05 -9.02 -8.35
C GLY A 164 -9.12 -8.02 -8.78
N HIS A 165 -8.78 -6.73 -8.70
CA HIS A 165 -9.64 -5.62 -9.15
C HIS A 165 -8.91 -4.78 -10.19
N ASP A 166 -9.67 -4.14 -11.08
CA ASP A 166 -9.20 -3.11 -12.02
C ASP A 166 -9.93 -1.80 -11.80
N ILE A 167 -9.22 -0.69 -12.00
CA ILE A 167 -9.72 0.68 -11.92
C ILE A 167 -9.44 1.43 -13.22
#